data_a02b3e305bcf3107cd8f60ab4fba9c8a
#
_entry.id   a02b3e305bcf3107cd8f60ab4fba9c8a
#
_cell.length_a   1.000
_cell.length_b   1.000
_cell.length_c   1.000
_cell.angle_alpha   90.00
_cell.angle_beta   90.00
_cell.angle_gamma   90.00
#
_symmetry.space_group_name_H-M   'P 1'
#
loop_
_entity.id
_entity.type
_entity.pdbx_description
1 polymer ?
#
loop_
_entity_poly.entity_id
_entity_poly.type
_entity_poly.pdbx_seq_one_letter_code
_entity_poly.pdbx_strand_id
1 'polypeptide(L)'
;MDFARVLDTTTHFLDERGFRYALVGAFALSAYGLSRATQDIDLAVDAAAQRDLVDFLESLGYETLYCSAGYSNHVHRLPALGRVDCIYVGEPTATILFDGARTVPLFGKTIRVPRPEHLAAMKLMAMKNDRPAPSRRCPTFSTSWDCLGRM
;
A
#
# COMPACT_ATOMS: atom_id res chain seq x y z
N MET A 1 16.92 -1.05 -4.51
CA MET A 1 15.80 -1.82 -3.92
C MET A 1 15.58 -3.09 -4.72
N ASP A 2 15.37 -4.19 -4.04
CA ASP A 2 14.97 -5.47 -4.67
C ASP A 2 13.44 -5.50 -4.79
N PHE A 3 12.93 -4.87 -5.84
CA PHE A 3 11.49 -4.73 -6.09
C PHE A 3 10.77 -6.07 -6.21
N ALA A 4 11.41 -7.06 -6.84
CA ALA A 4 10.80 -8.38 -7.02
C ALA A 4 10.53 -9.05 -5.67
N ARG A 5 11.51 -9.03 -4.78
CA ARG A 5 11.40 -9.63 -3.44
C ARG A 5 10.37 -8.90 -2.58
N VAL A 6 10.43 -7.57 -2.54
CA VAL A 6 9.51 -6.78 -1.69
C VAL A 6 8.08 -6.93 -2.19
N LEU A 7 7.87 -6.85 -3.49
CA LEU A 7 6.55 -7.03 -4.09
C LEU A 7 6.02 -8.44 -3.81
N ASP A 8 6.87 -9.47 -4.02
CA ASP A 8 6.51 -10.85 -3.74
C ASP A 8 6.08 -11.07 -2.29
N THR A 9 6.90 -10.63 -1.37
CA THR A 9 6.62 -10.80 0.07
C THR A 9 5.32 -10.11 0.49
N THR A 10 5.10 -8.90 0.01
CA THR A 10 3.91 -8.11 0.39
C THR A 10 2.64 -8.67 -0.25
N THR A 11 2.70 -9.03 -1.54
CA THR A 11 1.52 -9.56 -2.24
C THR A 11 1.17 -10.98 -1.77
N HIS A 12 2.15 -11.80 -1.45
CA HIS A 12 1.91 -13.13 -0.86
C HIS A 12 1.14 -13.03 0.46
N PHE A 13 1.55 -12.12 1.33
CA PHE A 13 0.83 -11.86 2.58
C PHE A 13 -0.64 -11.45 2.35
N LEU A 14 -0.88 -10.56 1.38
CA LEU A 14 -2.23 -10.10 1.05
C LEU A 14 -3.08 -11.23 0.45
N ASP A 15 -2.49 -12.04 -0.43
CA ASP A 15 -3.15 -13.19 -1.06
C ASP A 15 -3.54 -14.25 -0.03
N GLU A 16 -2.65 -14.60 0.91
CA GLU A 16 -2.94 -15.58 1.97
C GLU A 16 -4.10 -15.15 2.87
N ARG A 17 -4.32 -13.86 3.02
CA ARG A 17 -5.41 -13.30 3.83
C ARG A 17 -6.65 -12.94 3.03
N GLY A 18 -6.62 -13.11 1.71
CA GLY A 18 -7.75 -12.83 0.83
C GLY A 18 -8.04 -11.34 0.64
N PHE A 19 -7.07 -10.46 0.90
CA PHE A 19 -7.23 -9.03 0.66
C PHE A 19 -6.98 -8.69 -0.80
N ARG A 20 -7.85 -7.85 -1.37
CA ARG A 20 -7.66 -7.33 -2.72
C ARG A 20 -6.60 -6.24 -2.72
N TYR A 21 -5.82 -6.20 -3.78
CA TYR A 21 -4.80 -5.17 -3.99
C TYR A 21 -4.54 -4.98 -5.48
N ALA A 22 -3.90 -3.87 -5.80
CA ALA A 22 -3.38 -3.57 -7.14
C ALA A 22 -2.11 -2.73 -7.02
N LEU A 23 -1.17 -2.95 -7.93
CA LEU A 23 0.02 -2.12 -8.05
C LEU A 23 -0.38 -0.79 -8.68
N VAL A 24 0.07 0.31 -8.06
CA VAL A 24 -0.17 1.68 -8.54
C VAL A 24 1.15 2.42 -8.72
N GLY A 25 1.14 3.73 -8.86
CA GLY A 25 2.35 4.54 -8.98
C GLY A 25 3.15 4.29 -10.24
N ALA A 26 4.47 4.41 -10.16
CA ALA A 26 5.35 4.39 -11.33
C ALA A 26 5.39 3.03 -12.05
N PHE A 27 5.33 1.93 -11.30
CA PHE A 27 5.30 0.59 -11.91
C PHE A 27 4.00 0.33 -12.69
N ALA A 28 2.87 0.81 -12.19
CA ALA A 28 1.61 0.73 -12.91
C ALA A 28 1.64 1.56 -14.20
N LEU A 29 2.23 2.74 -14.16
CA LEU A 29 2.40 3.57 -15.35
C LEU A 29 3.30 2.90 -16.40
N SER A 30 4.34 2.19 -15.97
CA SER A 30 5.22 1.47 -16.90
C SER A 30 4.49 0.34 -17.65
N ALA A 31 3.49 -0.28 -17.05
CA ALA A 31 2.62 -1.27 -17.72
C ALA A 31 1.81 -0.66 -18.88
N TYR A 32 1.63 0.65 -18.89
CA TYR A 32 0.98 1.41 -19.95
C TYR A 32 1.96 2.18 -20.85
N GLY A 33 3.24 1.82 -20.81
CA GLY A 33 4.27 2.41 -21.68
C GLY A 33 4.86 3.74 -21.18
N LEU A 34 4.50 4.18 -19.96
CA LEU A 34 5.00 5.41 -19.37
C LEU A 34 6.11 5.09 -18.36
N SER A 35 7.32 4.86 -18.84
CA SER A 35 8.47 4.53 -17.99
C SER A 35 8.89 5.73 -17.15
N ARG A 36 8.99 5.52 -15.84
CA ARG A 36 9.48 6.48 -14.87
C ARG A 36 10.35 5.77 -13.83
N ALA A 37 11.48 6.37 -13.49
CA ALA A 37 12.29 5.88 -12.38
C ALA A 37 11.52 6.00 -11.06
N THR A 38 11.61 4.97 -10.23
CA THR A 38 11.05 4.96 -8.87
C THR A 38 11.95 4.21 -7.92
N GLN A 39 11.86 4.54 -6.64
CA GLN A 39 12.53 3.83 -5.55
C GLN A 39 11.54 3.22 -4.57
N ASP A 40 10.25 3.32 -4.88
CA ASP A 40 9.15 2.95 -4.01
C ASP A 40 8.26 1.93 -4.70
N ILE A 41 7.61 1.08 -3.92
CA ILE A 41 6.48 0.26 -4.35
C ILE A 41 5.21 0.93 -3.81
N ASP A 42 4.30 1.24 -4.71
CA ASP A 42 3.00 1.83 -4.39
C ASP A 42 1.90 0.78 -4.59
N LEU A 43 1.12 0.50 -3.57
CA LEU A 43 0.00 -0.44 -3.60
C LEU A 43 -1.31 0.25 -3.22
N ALA A 44 -2.36 0.01 -3.99
CA ALA A 44 -3.73 0.18 -3.53
C ALA A 44 -4.20 -1.12 -2.89
N VAL A 45 -4.77 -1.06 -1.71
CA VAL A 45 -5.13 -2.23 -0.90
C VAL A 45 -6.51 -2.04 -0.29
N ASP A 46 -7.25 -3.12 -0.10
CA ASP A 46 -8.50 -3.09 0.67
C ASP A 46 -8.31 -2.39 2.02
N ALA A 47 -9.20 -1.47 2.37
CA ALA A 47 -9.11 -0.73 3.63
C ALA A 47 -9.13 -1.66 4.86
N ALA A 48 -9.80 -2.80 4.76
CA ALA A 48 -9.83 -3.81 5.80
C ALA A 48 -8.47 -4.44 6.11
N ALA A 49 -7.53 -4.38 5.16
CA ALA A 49 -6.18 -4.96 5.32
C ALA A 49 -5.23 -4.07 6.13
N GLN A 50 -5.58 -2.80 6.36
CA GLN A 50 -4.64 -1.79 6.86
C GLN A 50 -3.88 -2.23 8.11
N ARG A 51 -4.60 -2.64 9.15
CA ARG A 51 -3.99 -3.03 10.41
C ARG A 51 -3.03 -4.20 10.23
N ASP A 52 -3.51 -5.25 9.60
CA ASP A 52 -2.73 -6.48 9.42
C ASP A 52 -1.49 -6.24 8.54
N LEU A 53 -1.62 -5.40 7.51
CA LEU A 53 -0.51 -5.07 6.62
C LEU A 53 0.55 -4.19 7.31
N VAL A 54 0.12 -3.21 8.11
CA VAL A 54 1.05 -2.38 8.89
C VAL A 54 1.82 -3.25 9.88
N ASP A 55 1.13 -4.08 10.66
CA ASP A 55 1.74 -4.99 11.63
C ASP A 55 2.72 -5.97 10.94
N PHE A 56 2.35 -6.46 9.77
CA PHE A 56 3.20 -7.34 8.97
C PHE A 56 4.48 -6.63 8.50
N LEU A 57 4.38 -5.45 7.91
CA LEU A 57 5.54 -4.69 7.44
C LEU A 57 6.46 -4.32 8.61
N GLU A 58 5.90 -3.90 9.73
CA GLU A 58 6.69 -3.61 10.94
C GLU A 58 7.39 -4.87 11.46
N SER A 59 6.77 -6.04 11.39
CA SER A 59 7.39 -7.31 11.78
C SER A 59 8.59 -7.68 10.89
N LEU A 60 8.62 -7.18 9.65
CA LEU A 60 9.75 -7.34 8.73
C LEU A 60 10.86 -6.29 8.95
N GLY A 61 10.67 -5.35 9.87
CA GLY A 61 11.63 -4.31 10.21
C GLY A 61 11.43 -2.99 9.46
N TYR A 62 10.27 -2.79 8.80
CA TYR A 62 9.90 -1.48 8.28
C TYR A 62 9.50 -0.55 9.41
N GLU A 63 9.87 0.71 9.27
CA GLU A 63 9.39 1.80 10.11
C GLU A 63 8.21 2.48 9.42
N THR A 64 7.08 2.61 10.10
CA THR A 64 5.92 3.36 9.63
C THR A 64 6.16 4.84 9.89
N LEU A 65 6.46 5.61 8.84
CA LEU A 65 6.72 7.04 8.95
C LEU A 65 5.44 7.85 9.07
N TYR A 66 4.40 7.40 8.40
CA TYR A 66 3.08 8.04 8.41
C TYR A 66 1.98 7.00 8.25
N CYS A 67 0.85 7.24 8.92
CA CYS A 67 -0.35 6.43 8.77
C CYS A 67 -1.61 7.26 9.02
N SER A 68 -2.58 7.10 8.14
CA SER A 68 -3.92 7.65 8.25
C SER A 68 -4.93 6.59 7.80
N ALA A 69 -6.22 6.85 7.90
CA ALA A 69 -7.24 5.90 7.46
C ALA A 69 -7.14 5.52 5.97
N GLY A 70 -6.58 6.39 5.12
CA GLY A 70 -6.50 6.18 3.68
C GLY A 70 -5.09 5.92 3.14
N TYR A 71 -4.06 6.01 3.97
CA TYR A 71 -2.69 5.93 3.48
C TYR A 71 -1.71 5.55 4.59
N SER A 72 -0.70 4.75 4.26
CA SER A 72 0.47 4.54 5.11
C SER A 72 1.75 4.48 4.28
N ASN A 73 2.85 4.77 4.94
CA ASN A 73 4.15 4.91 4.33
C ASN A 73 5.20 4.22 5.21
N HIS A 74 5.95 3.31 4.62
CA HIS A 74 6.88 2.44 5.33
C HIS A 74 8.26 2.48 4.69
N VAL A 75 9.30 2.59 5.50
CA VAL A 75 10.69 2.60 5.04
C VAL A 75 11.49 1.55 5.80
N HIS A 76 12.36 0.85 5.09
CA HIS A 76 13.29 -0.09 5.70
C HIS A 76 14.71 0.49 5.73
N ARG A 77 15.46 0.22 6.79
CA ARG A 77 16.86 0.67 6.93
C ARG A 77 17.79 0.08 5.88
N LEU A 78 17.49 -1.15 5.42
CA LEU A 78 18.25 -1.79 4.35
C LEU A 78 17.78 -1.23 3.00
N PRO A 79 18.68 -0.62 2.20
CA PRO A 79 18.30 -0.04 0.90
C PRO A 79 17.71 -1.07 -0.07
N ALA A 80 18.06 -2.34 0.08
CA ALA A 80 17.49 -3.43 -0.71
C ALA A 80 15.98 -3.62 -0.49
N LEU A 81 15.46 -3.30 0.68
CA LEU A 81 14.04 -3.41 1.01
C LEU A 81 13.27 -2.09 0.80
N GLY A 82 13.97 -0.96 0.80
CA GLY A 82 13.47 0.35 0.36
C GLY A 82 12.19 0.82 1.02
N ARG A 83 11.27 1.32 0.20
CA ARG A 83 10.04 1.97 0.65
C ARG A 83 8.80 1.32 0.06
N VAL A 84 7.76 1.20 0.88
CA VAL A 84 6.43 0.72 0.49
C VAL A 84 5.39 1.75 0.92
N ASP A 85 4.58 2.19 -0.03
CA ASP A 85 3.49 3.12 0.17
C ASP A 85 2.17 2.41 -0.10
N CYS A 86 1.23 2.52 0.82
CA CYS A 86 -0.06 1.86 0.74
C CYS A 86 -1.20 2.87 0.75
N ILE A 87 -2.08 2.79 -0.24
CA ILE A 87 -3.33 3.54 -0.33
C ILE A 87 -4.46 2.58 0.03
N TYR A 88 -5.24 2.90 1.05
CA TYR A 88 -6.34 2.06 1.52
C TYR A 88 -7.64 2.49 0.89
N VAL A 89 -8.31 1.55 0.23
CA VAL A 89 -9.50 1.82 -0.57
C VAL A 89 -10.68 1.08 0.04
N GLY A 90 -11.70 1.84 0.44
CA GLY A 90 -12.96 1.30 0.94
C GLY A 90 -14.01 1.17 -0.16
N GLU A 91 -15.12 0.48 0.17
CA GLU A 91 -16.26 0.37 -0.74
C GLU A 91 -17.02 1.71 -0.88
N PRO A 92 -17.63 2.00 -2.04
CA PRO A 92 -17.73 1.15 -3.24
C PRO A 92 -16.52 1.25 -4.18
N THR A 93 -15.57 2.14 -3.89
CA THR A 93 -14.42 2.41 -4.76
C THR A 93 -13.53 1.18 -4.92
N ALA A 94 -13.37 0.39 -3.87
CA ALA A 94 -12.58 -0.84 -3.89
C ALA A 94 -13.06 -1.83 -4.97
N THR A 95 -14.38 -2.08 -5.04
CA THR A 95 -14.97 -2.94 -6.06
C THR A 95 -14.68 -2.41 -7.47
N ILE A 96 -14.89 -1.12 -7.71
CA ILE A 96 -14.64 -0.51 -9.02
C ILE A 96 -13.16 -0.61 -9.43
N LEU A 97 -12.26 -0.33 -8.48
CA LEU A 97 -10.83 -0.33 -8.74
C LEU A 97 -10.28 -1.74 -9.01
N PHE A 98 -10.59 -2.69 -8.11
CA PHE A 98 -10.01 -4.02 -8.16
C PHE A 98 -10.65 -4.93 -9.20
N ASP A 99 -11.97 -4.88 -9.39
CA ASP A 99 -12.66 -5.68 -10.41
C ASP A 99 -12.33 -5.16 -11.82
N GLY A 100 -12.10 -3.87 -11.98
CA GLY A 100 -11.68 -3.27 -13.24
C GLY A 100 -10.19 -3.42 -13.56
N ALA A 101 -9.38 -3.91 -12.62
CA ALA A 101 -7.93 -4.01 -12.80
C ALA A 101 -7.56 -5.03 -13.88
N ARG A 102 -6.47 -4.73 -14.60
CA ARG A 102 -5.87 -5.64 -15.58
C ARG A 102 -4.72 -6.41 -14.94
N THR A 103 -4.49 -7.60 -15.43
CA THR A 103 -3.37 -8.44 -15.03
C THR A 103 -2.20 -8.23 -15.99
N VAL A 104 -1.03 -7.90 -15.48
CA VAL A 104 0.17 -7.65 -16.26
C VAL A 104 1.36 -8.46 -15.71
N PRO A 105 2.29 -8.93 -16.56
CA PRO A 105 3.52 -9.55 -16.10
C PRO A 105 4.49 -8.49 -15.57
N LEU A 106 5.03 -8.72 -14.37
CA LEU A 106 6.03 -7.86 -13.75
C LEU A 106 6.93 -8.67 -12.83
N PHE A 107 8.25 -8.55 -12.98
CA PHE A 107 9.25 -9.30 -12.20
C PHE A 107 9.01 -10.82 -12.15
N GLY A 108 8.61 -11.42 -13.29
CA GLY A 108 8.34 -12.84 -13.38
C GLY A 108 7.03 -13.31 -12.73
N LYS A 109 6.20 -12.37 -12.30
CA LYS A 109 4.88 -12.61 -11.72
C LYS A 109 3.79 -11.92 -12.53
N THR A 110 2.56 -12.30 -12.22
CA THR A 110 1.37 -11.64 -12.74
C THR A 110 0.76 -10.80 -11.64
N ILE A 111 0.63 -9.49 -11.86
CA ILE A 111 0.08 -8.55 -10.88
C ILE A 111 -1.07 -7.75 -11.47
N ARG A 112 -2.01 -7.36 -10.63
CA ARG A 112 -3.12 -6.49 -11.02
C ARG A 112 -2.68 -5.03 -11.03
N VAL A 113 -3.08 -4.32 -12.09
CA VAL A 113 -2.84 -2.90 -12.27
C VAL A 113 -4.18 -2.23 -12.61
N PRO A 114 -4.57 -1.15 -11.94
CA PRO A 114 -5.79 -0.43 -12.26
C PRO A 114 -5.81 0.06 -13.71
N ARG A 115 -6.99 0.31 -14.24
CA ARG A 115 -7.15 0.95 -15.55
C ARG A 115 -6.52 2.35 -15.55
N PRO A 116 -6.08 2.85 -16.73
CA PRO A 116 -5.45 4.18 -16.82
C PRO A 116 -6.31 5.30 -16.24
N GLU A 117 -7.64 5.24 -16.44
CA GLU A 117 -8.59 6.22 -15.91
C GLU A 117 -8.57 6.27 -14.38
N HIS A 118 -8.48 5.10 -13.75
CA HIS A 118 -8.42 4.99 -12.28
C HIS A 118 -7.09 5.50 -11.74
N LEU A 119 -5.97 5.20 -12.42
CA LEU A 119 -4.66 5.74 -12.06
C LEU A 119 -4.64 7.27 -12.16
N ALA A 120 -5.24 7.83 -13.21
CA ALA A 120 -5.37 9.28 -13.39
C ALA A 120 -6.22 9.90 -12.27
N ALA A 121 -7.35 9.29 -11.93
CA ALA A 121 -8.21 9.75 -10.83
C ALA A 121 -7.48 9.73 -9.49
N MET A 122 -6.75 8.65 -9.18
CA MET A 122 -5.95 8.54 -7.96
C MET A 122 -4.87 9.64 -7.89
N LYS A 123 -4.21 9.93 -9.01
CA LYS A 123 -3.20 10.99 -9.08
C LYS A 123 -3.80 12.37 -8.83
N LEU A 124 -4.96 12.66 -9.40
CA LEU A 124 -5.68 13.93 -9.18
C LEU A 124 -6.13 14.07 -7.72
N MET A 125 -6.59 12.99 -7.10
CA MET A 125 -6.96 12.99 -5.67
C MET A 125 -5.73 13.23 -4.77
N ALA A 126 -4.62 12.59 -5.07
CA ALA A 126 -3.36 12.81 -4.34
C ALA A 126 -2.93 14.28 -4.42
N MET A 127 -2.98 14.89 -5.60
CA MET A 127 -2.64 16.31 -5.79
C MET A 127 -3.57 17.26 -5.02
N LYS A 128 -4.86 16.94 -4.89
CA LYS A 128 -5.80 17.74 -4.10
C LYS A 128 -5.56 17.62 -2.59
N ASN A 129 -5.06 16.47 -2.14
CA ASN A 129 -4.84 16.16 -0.73
C ASN A 129 -3.39 16.44 -0.29
N ASP A 130 -2.55 16.93 -1.20
CA ASP A 130 -1.13 17.22 -0.94
C ASP A 130 -0.98 18.52 -0.12
N ARG A 131 -1.60 18.50 1.08
CA ARG A 131 -1.29 19.45 2.15
C ARG A 131 -0.24 18.81 3.04
N PRO A 132 0.81 19.54 3.47
CA PRO A 132 1.76 19.02 4.43
C PRO A 132 1.02 18.65 5.72
N ALA A 133 0.71 17.38 5.89
CA ALA A 133 0.10 16.89 7.12
C ALA A 133 1.17 16.82 8.21
N PRO A 134 0.87 17.28 9.45
CA PRO A 134 1.77 17.05 10.56
C PRO A 134 1.97 15.54 10.74
N SER A 135 3.22 15.14 10.93
CA SER A 135 3.59 13.75 11.19
C SER A 135 2.83 13.21 12.40
N ARG A 136 1.81 12.41 12.17
CA ARG A 136 1.11 11.67 13.22
C ARG A 136 1.45 10.20 13.05
N ARG A 137 1.95 9.60 14.11
CA ARG A 137 2.08 8.15 14.21
C ARG A 137 0.71 7.52 13.91
N CYS A 138 0.69 6.37 13.25
CA CYS A 138 -0.48 5.51 13.18
C CYS A 138 -1.10 5.47 14.58
N PRO A 139 -2.42 5.64 14.72
CA PRO A 139 -3.05 5.34 15.98
C PRO A 139 -2.76 3.85 16.25
N THR A 140 -1.73 3.59 17.03
CA THR A 140 -1.52 2.27 17.59
C THR A 140 -2.78 1.99 18.38
N PHE A 141 -3.59 1.07 17.91
CA PHE A 141 -4.59 0.46 18.75
C PHE A 141 -3.80 -0.30 19.83
N SER A 142 -3.41 0.44 20.87
CA SER A 142 -2.95 -0.20 22.08
C SER A 142 -4.13 -1.04 22.55
N THR A 143 -3.98 -2.35 22.47
CA THR A 143 -4.77 -3.27 23.27
C THR A 143 -4.37 -3.02 24.72
N SER A 144 -4.82 -1.90 25.26
CA SER A 144 -4.77 -1.62 26.68
C SER A 144 -5.84 -2.49 27.32
N TRP A 145 -5.40 -3.67 27.75
CA TRP A 145 -6.10 -4.53 28.70
C TRP A 145 -6.07 -3.94 30.11
N ASP A 146 -5.75 -2.66 30.26
CA ASP A 146 -5.57 -2.01 31.56
C ASP A 146 -6.80 -1.30 32.10
N CYS A 147 -8.01 -1.60 31.62
CA CYS A 147 -9.24 -1.06 32.18
C CYS A 147 -10.07 -2.02 33.03
N LEU A 148 -9.48 -3.10 33.54
CA LEU A 148 -10.16 -3.98 34.50
C LEU A 148 -9.27 -4.22 35.73
N GLY A 149 -9.08 -3.20 36.53
CA GLY A 149 -8.33 -3.36 37.77
C GLY A 149 -8.28 -2.13 38.66
N ARG A 150 -9.41 -1.45 38.89
CA ARG A 150 -9.63 -0.67 40.11
C ARG A 150 -11.14 -0.39 40.26
N MET A 151 -11.77 -1.30 40.87
CA MET A 151 -12.84 -0.97 41.82
C MET A 151 -12.43 -1.45 43.19
#